data_55f75f192e29659f2faea45e1de7b87b
#
_entry.id   55f75f192e29659f2faea45e1de7b87b
#
_cell.length_a   1.000
_cell.length_b   1.000
_cell.length_c   1.000
_cell.angle_alpha   90.00
_cell.angle_beta   90.00
_cell.angle_gamma   90.00
#
_symmetry.space_group_name_H-M   'P 1'
#
loop_
_entity.id
_entity.type
_entity.pdbx_description
1 polymer ?
#
loop_
_entity_poly.entity_id
_entity_poly.type
_entity_poly.pdbx_seq_one_letter_code
_entity_poly.pdbx_strand_id
1 'polypeptide(L)'
;MTTDKPNFILVPNRLDPKYWIRKKRHNAENLILAKLIAKHLIMHRIWNGLSQKKIAVEDLQVTHQQYQKIESVTNDPFYVQIARIFKNRGWSKEILEADPYAVLDEWLKRDYGNLESWALPDKYHKIIDAWKLLDLKAEKNYYKK
;
A
#
# COMPACT_ATOMS: atom_id res chain seq x y z
N MET A 1 -11.83 -22.66 -19.44
CA MET A 1 -11.34 -22.08 -19.45
C MET A 1 -10.93 -21.76 -19.97
N THR A 2 -10.69 -21.60 -19.98
CA THR A 2 -10.13 -21.12 -20.23
C THR A 2 -9.59 -20.69 -20.51
N THR A 3 -9.24 -20.51 -20.54
CA THR A 3 -8.67 -19.90 -20.65
C THR A 3 -8.07 -19.42 -21.02
N ASP A 4 -7.54 -19.23 -21.10
CA ASP A 4 -6.81 -18.71 -21.23
C ASP A 4 -6.62 -17.87 -21.35
N LYS A 5 -6.70 -17.35 -21.26
CA LYS A 5 -6.45 -16.34 -21.24
C LYS A 5 -5.93 -15.82 -20.35
N PRO A 6 -5.16 -15.46 -20.45
CA PRO A 6 -4.44 -15.17 -19.57
C PRO A 6 -4.74 -14.27 -18.65
N ASN A 7 -5.21 -13.60 -18.74
CA ASN A 7 -5.37 -12.69 -17.86
C ASN A 7 -6.42 -12.97 -17.09
N PHE A 8 -6.66 -13.88 -16.92
CA PHE A 8 -7.51 -14.08 -16.26
C PHE A 8 -7.53 -13.92 -15.16
N ILE A 9 -7.53 -13.60 -14.76
CA ILE A 9 -7.65 -12.94 -13.88
C ILE A 9 -8.52 -13.34 -12.90
N LEU A 10 -8.86 -14.18 -12.80
CA LEU A 10 -9.58 -14.62 -11.88
C LEU A 10 -8.92 -15.09 -10.74
N VAL A 11 -7.76 -14.73 -10.41
CA VAL A 11 -7.05 -15.08 -9.24
C VAL A 11 -7.78 -14.54 -8.06
N PRO A 12 -8.30 -15.33 -7.19
CA PRO A 12 -9.04 -14.84 -6.04
C PRO A 12 -8.17 -14.25 -4.96
N ASN A 13 -6.93 -14.69 -4.83
CA ASN A 13 -6.05 -14.20 -3.79
C ASN A 13 -5.08 -13.18 -4.36
N ARG A 14 -5.29 -11.92 -4.02
CA ARG A 14 -4.48 -10.82 -4.53
C ARG A 14 -3.05 -10.82 -4.06
N LEU A 15 -2.76 -11.60 -3.02
CA LEU A 15 -1.40 -11.72 -2.53
C LEU A 15 -0.65 -12.87 -3.16
N ASP A 16 -1.30 -13.62 -4.05
CA ASP A 16 -0.65 -14.71 -4.77
C ASP A 16 0.41 -14.13 -5.70
N PRO A 17 1.65 -14.62 -5.65
CA PRO A 17 2.71 -14.12 -6.52
C PRO A 17 2.36 -14.20 -7.99
N LYS A 18 1.64 -15.23 -8.40
CA LYS A 18 1.25 -15.37 -9.79
C LYS A 18 0.34 -14.25 -10.26
N TYR A 19 -0.52 -13.78 -9.37
CA TYR A 19 -1.40 -12.67 -9.70
C TYR A 19 -0.60 -11.45 -10.11
N TRP A 20 0.37 -11.06 -9.31
CA TRP A 20 1.17 -9.87 -9.59
C TRP A 20 2.05 -10.04 -10.81
N ILE A 21 2.57 -11.22 -11.03
CA ILE A 21 3.41 -11.49 -12.19
C ILE A 21 2.61 -11.41 -13.47
N ARG A 22 1.40 -11.99 -13.47
CA ARG A 22 0.59 -12.03 -14.66
C ARG A 22 -0.09 -10.74 -15.00
N LYS A 23 -0.53 -10.00 -13.99
CA LYS A 23 -1.25 -8.78 -14.23
C LYS A 23 -0.28 -7.63 -14.35
N LYS A 24 0.41 -7.58 -15.46
CA LYS A 24 1.36 -6.50 -15.69
C LYS A 24 0.77 -5.29 -16.35
N ARG A 25 -0.49 -5.39 -16.81
CA ARG A 25 -1.08 -4.25 -17.45
C ARG A 25 -1.52 -3.23 -16.45
N HIS A 26 -1.40 -1.98 -16.87
CA HIS A 26 -1.87 -0.84 -16.10
C HIS A 26 -3.31 -0.56 -16.49
N ASN A 27 -4.26 -1.08 -15.74
CA ASN A 27 -5.68 -0.87 -15.97
C ASN A 27 -6.36 -0.43 -14.66
N ALA A 28 -7.65 -0.10 -14.77
CA ALA A 28 -8.37 0.47 -13.63
C ALA A 28 -8.41 -0.46 -12.42
N GLU A 29 -8.58 -1.75 -12.66
CA GLU A 29 -8.62 -2.71 -11.56
C GLU A 29 -7.29 -2.78 -10.83
N ASN A 30 -6.19 -2.83 -11.59
CA ASN A 30 -4.86 -2.87 -10.99
C ASN A 30 -4.53 -1.55 -10.29
N LEU A 31 -5.01 -0.44 -10.80
CA LEU A 31 -4.82 0.83 -10.13
C LEU A 31 -5.49 0.84 -8.76
N ILE A 32 -6.71 0.31 -8.68
CA ILE A 32 -7.40 0.22 -7.39
C ILE A 32 -6.60 -0.61 -6.40
N LEU A 33 -6.08 -1.75 -6.85
CA LEU A 33 -5.27 -2.61 -5.98
C LEU A 33 -3.97 -1.94 -5.57
N ALA A 34 -3.32 -1.27 -6.51
CA ALA A 34 -2.06 -0.58 -6.21
C ALA A 34 -2.28 0.54 -5.20
N LYS A 35 -3.37 1.28 -5.32
CA LYS A 35 -3.71 2.33 -4.36
C LYS A 35 -4.00 1.77 -2.99
N LEU A 36 -4.72 0.64 -2.94
CA LEU A 36 -5.04 0.00 -1.67
C LEU A 36 -3.76 -0.40 -0.93
N ILE A 37 -2.85 -1.05 -1.64
CA ILE A 37 -1.60 -1.48 -1.05
C ILE A 37 -0.75 -0.27 -0.64
N ALA A 38 -0.69 0.75 -1.49
CA ALA A 38 0.08 1.95 -1.18
C ALA A 38 -0.45 2.63 0.07
N LYS A 39 -1.77 2.71 0.23
CA LYS A 39 -2.35 3.33 1.43
C LYS A 39 -2.00 2.55 2.69
N HIS A 40 -2.01 1.21 2.61
CA HIS A 40 -1.61 0.41 3.75
C HIS A 40 -0.12 0.59 4.08
N LEU A 41 0.74 0.64 3.07
CA LEU A 41 2.16 0.86 3.31
C LEU A 41 2.41 2.21 3.95
N ILE A 42 1.80 3.25 3.43
CA ILE A 42 1.95 4.61 3.96
C ILE A 42 1.47 4.66 5.41
N MET A 43 0.31 4.08 5.68
CA MET A 43 -0.28 4.09 7.01
C MET A 43 0.60 3.36 8.03
N HIS A 44 1.03 2.15 7.70
CA HIS A 44 1.88 1.37 8.60
C HIS A 44 3.20 2.10 8.85
N ARG A 45 3.77 2.66 7.81
CA ARG A 45 5.05 3.34 7.91
C ARG A 45 4.97 4.58 8.80
N ILE A 46 4.03 5.46 8.51
CA ILE A 46 3.89 6.71 9.25
C ILE A 46 3.46 6.47 10.69
N TRP A 47 2.51 5.54 10.89
CA TRP A 47 2.03 5.25 12.24
C TRP A 47 3.16 4.78 13.14
N ASN A 48 4.12 4.05 12.58
CA ASN A 48 5.24 3.53 13.33
C ASN A 48 6.50 4.42 13.28
N GLY A 49 6.36 5.62 12.74
CA GLY A 49 7.46 6.60 12.75
C GLY A 49 8.61 6.27 11.83
N LEU A 50 8.35 5.54 10.76
CA LEU A 50 9.42 5.10 9.86
C LEU A 50 9.46 5.98 8.60
N SER A 51 10.68 6.26 8.12
CA SER A 51 10.85 6.99 6.87
C SER A 51 10.80 6.04 5.69
N GLN A 52 10.54 6.60 4.50
CA GLN A 52 10.60 5.81 3.27
C GLN A 52 11.99 5.23 3.08
N LYS A 53 13.02 6.02 3.37
CA LYS A 53 14.39 5.58 3.21
C LYS A 53 14.70 4.39 4.12
N LYS A 54 14.18 4.42 5.33
CA LYS A 54 14.42 3.34 6.28
C LYS A 54 13.83 2.02 5.79
N ILE A 55 12.59 2.07 5.30
CA ILE A 55 11.97 0.88 4.72
C ILE A 55 12.75 0.41 3.50
N ALA A 56 13.13 1.33 2.62
CA ALA A 56 13.84 0.98 1.40
C ALA A 56 15.15 0.26 1.72
N VAL A 57 15.93 0.83 2.61
CA VAL A 57 17.26 0.29 2.91
C VAL A 57 17.19 -0.97 3.76
N GLU A 58 16.41 -0.92 4.83
CA GLU A 58 16.40 -2.03 5.80
C GLU A 58 15.58 -3.22 5.36
N ASP A 59 14.45 -2.97 4.71
CA ASP A 59 13.54 -4.07 4.38
C ASP A 59 13.74 -4.60 2.97
N LEU A 60 14.04 -3.74 2.02
CA LEU A 60 14.08 -4.12 0.61
C LEU A 60 15.46 -4.03 -0.01
N GLN A 61 16.39 -3.33 0.62
CA GLN A 61 17.73 -3.12 0.07
C GLN A 61 17.68 -2.48 -1.32
N VAL A 62 16.82 -1.48 -1.44
CA VAL A 62 16.66 -0.71 -2.68
C VAL A 62 16.90 0.76 -2.37
N THR A 63 16.95 1.58 -3.39
CA THR A 63 17.11 3.02 -3.19
C THR A 63 15.81 3.63 -2.68
N HIS A 64 15.93 4.80 -2.07
CA HIS A 64 14.77 5.55 -1.62
C HIS A 64 13.82 5.80 -2.80
N GLN A 65 14.36 6.17 -3.94
CA GLN A 65 13.57 6.46 -5.13
C GLN A 65 12.79 5.24 -5.62
N GLN A 66 13.41 4.07 -5.57
CA GLN A 66 12.72 2.84 -5.98
C GLN A 66 11.55 2.53 -5.07
N TYR A 67 11.73 2.69 -3.77
CA TYR A 67 10.63 2.47 -2.83
C TYR A 67 9.54 3.52 -2.99
N GLN A 68 9.95 4.78 -3.21
CA GLN A 68 9.01 5.87 -3.39
C GLN A 68 8.05 5.61 -4.54
N LYS A 69 8.52 4.96 -5.59
CA LYS A 69 7.68 4.62 -6.73
C LYS A 69 6.58 3.62 -6.38
N ILE A 70 6.83 2.78 -5.38
CA ILE A 70 5.80 1.86 -4.91
C ILE A 70 4.71 2.63 -4.17
N GLU A 71 5.08 3.51 -3.25
CA GLU A 71 4.10 4.27 -2.48
C GLU A 71 3.34 5.28 -3.34
N SER A 72 3.92 5.72 -4.45
CA SER A 72 3.27 6.69 -5.33
C SER A 72 2.48 6.02 -6.46
N VAL A 73 2.40 4.72 -6.46
CA VAL A 73 1.80 3.85 -7.48
C VAL A 73 2.36 4.09 -8.89
N THR A 74 3.58 4.58 -8.98
CA THR A 74 4.27 4.70 -10.26
C THR A 74 4.64 3.31 -10.78
N ASN A 75 5.05 2.43 -9.87
CA ASN A 75 5.31 1.03 -10.19
C ASN A 75 4.34 0.15 -9.46
N ASP A 76 3.99 -0.98 -10.07
CA ASP A 76 3.19 -1.98 -9.38
C ASP A 76 4.02 -2.61 -8.26
N PRO A 77 3.41 -2.83 -7.10
CA PRO A 77 4.14 -3.52 -6.04
C PRO A 77 4.25 -5.01 -6.35
N PHE A 78 5.36 -5.61 -5.95
CA PHE A 78 5.53 -7.04 -6.08
C PHE A 78 5.22 -7.71 -4.75
N TYR A 79 4.54 -8.85 -4.84
CA TYR A 79 4.16 -9.61 -3.64
C TYR A 79 5.36 -9.85 -2.72
N VAL A 80 6.48 -10.23 -3.30
CA VAL A 80 7.68 -10.55 -2.52
C VAL A 80 8.15 -9.34 -1.71
N GLN A 81 8.11 -8.16 -2.31
CA GLN A 81 8.53 -6.95 -1.62
C GLN A 81 7.59 -6.60 -0.48
N ILE A 82 6.28 -6.70 -0.72
CA ILE A 82 5.29 -6.40 0.31
C ILE A 82 5.41 -7.39 1.45
N ALA A 83 5.54 -8.68 1.12
CA ALA A 83 5.68 -9.71 2.14
C ALA A 83 6.92 -9.51 2.98
N ARG A 84 8.02 -9.09 2.35
CA ARG A 84 9.27 -8.86 3.08
C ARG A 84 9.15 -7.72 4.07
N ILE A 85 8.55 -6.60 3.64
CA ILE A 85 8.34 -5.47 4.53
C ILE A 85 7.50 -5.89 5.73
N PHE A 86 6.36 -6.52 5.47
CA PHE A 86 5.43 -6.88 6.54
C PHE A 86 6.04 -7.90 7.49
N LYS A 87 6.78 -8.87 6.94
CA LYS A 87 7.44 -9.86 7.79
C LYS A 87 8.51 -9.22 8.68
N ASN A 88 9.34 -8.36 8.10
CA ASN A 88 10.41 -7.72 8.85
C ASN A 88 9.88 -6.84 9.97
N ARG A 89 8.74 -6.20 9.75
CA ARG A 89 8.19 -5.29 10.74
C ARG A 89 7.18 -5.94 11.67
N GLY A 90 6.86 -7.22 11.44
CA GLY A 90 5.88 -7.92 12.25
C GLY A 90 4.45 -7.50 11.99
N TRP A 91 4.16 -7.02 10.78
CA TRP A 91 2.83 -6.59 10.39
C TRP A 91 2.10 -7.73 9.68
N SER A 92 0.78 -7.81 9.90
CA SER A 92 -0.02 -8.87 9.28
C SER A 92 -0.38 -8.52 7.85
N LYS A 93 -0.11 -9.45 6.92
CA LYS A 93 -0.44 -9.25 5.52
C LYS A 93 -1.93 -9.30 5.25
N GLU A 94 -2.69 -9.95 6.11
CA GLU A 94 -4.13 -10.08 5.90
C GLU A 94 -4.83 -8.74 5.94
N ILE A 95 -4.23 -7.77 6.61
CA ILE A 95 -4.83 -6.45 6.71
C ILE A 95 -4.88 -5.74 5.36
N LEU A 96 -4.07 -6.19 4.39
CA LEU A 96 -4.01 -5.55 3.08
C LEU A 96 -5.31 -5.63 2.29
N GLU A 97 -6.20 -6.53 2.69
CA GLU A 97 -7.49 -6.63 2.02
C GLU A 97 -8.57 -5.81 2.69
N ALA A 98 -8.26 -5.19 3.82
CA ALA A 98 -9.22 -4.38 4.55
C ALA A 98 -9.22 -2.94 4.04
N ASP A 99 -10.30 -2.23 4.34
CA ASP A 99 -10.38 -0.81 4.03
C ASP A 99 -9.39 -0.07 4.93
N PRO A 100 -8.40 0.63 4.35
CA PRO A 100 -7.39 1.29 5.17
C PRO A 100 -7.96 2.38 6.09
N TYR A 101 -9.03 3.05 5.68
CA TYR A 101 -9.66 4.06 6.54
C TYR A 101 -10.23 3.43 7.80
N ALA A 102 -10.87 2.26 7.66
CA ALA A 102 -11.42 1.55 8.82
C ALA A 102 -10.32 1.08 9.75
N VAL A 103 -9.22 0.60 9.17
CA VAL A 103 -8.08 0.15 9.97
C VAL A 103 -7.46 1.32 10.74
N LEU A 104 -7.31 2.46 10.09
CA LEU A 104 -6.75 3.64 10.73
C LEU A 104 -7.63 4.09 11.90
N ASP A 105 -8.95 4.06 11.71
CA ASP A 105 -9.88 4.37 12.78
C ASP A 105 -9.73 3.43 13.96
N GLU A 106 -9.57 2.15 13.70
CA GLU A 106 -9.35 1.18 14.77
C GLU A 106 -8.07 1.44 15.54
N TRP A 107 -7.00 1.75 14.82
CA TRP A 107 -5.72 2.07 15.46
C TRP A 107 -5.83 3.31 16.33
N LEU A 108 -6.55 4.31 15.81
CA LEU A 108 -6.74 5.54 16.54
C LEU A 108 -7.48 5.30 17.85
N LYS A 109 -8.56 4.53 17.79
CA LYS A 109 -9.34 4.21 18.97
C LYS A 109 -8.55 3.33 19.95
N ARG A 110 -7.82 2.37 19.42
CA ARG A 110 -7.03 1.48 20.26
C ARG A 110 -5.97 2.24 21.06
N ASP A 111 -5.28 3.17 20.40
CA ASP A 111 -4.13 3.83 21.02
C ASP A 111 -4.50 5.12 21.74
N TYR A 112 -5.58 5.79 21.34
CA TYR A 112 -5.93 7.09 21.89
C TYR A 112 -7.34 7.19 22.43
N GLY A 113 -8.17 6.20 22.21
CA GLY A 113 -9.58 6.26 22.60
C GLY A 113 -10.38 7.16 21.69
N ASN A 114 -11.46 7.72 22.23
CA ASN A 114 -12.31 8.62 21.45
C ASN A 114 -11.76 10.04 21.59
N LEU A 115 -11.28 10.59 20.47
CA LEU A 115 -10.71 11.93 20.45
C LEU A 115 -11.61 12.89 19.70
N GLU A 116 -11.61 14.14 20.16
CA GLU A 116 -12.20 15.22 19.39
C GLU A 116 -11.33 15.46 18.15
N SER A 117 -11.95 15.94 17.08
CA SER A 117 -11.23 16.10 15.82
C SER A 117 -10.01 16.99 15.93
N TRP A 118 -10.05 18.00 16.83
CA TRP A 118 -8.92 18.92 17.00
C TRP A 118 -7.76 18.29 17.79
N ALA A 119 -8.00 17.16 18.43
CA ALA A 119 -7.00 16.51 19.25
C ALA A 119 -6.33 15.30 18.57
N LEU A 120 -6.60 15.09 17.28
CA LEU A 120 -6.02 13.95 16.56
C LEU A 120 -4.50 14.09 16.47
N PRO A 121 -3.76 12.98 16.61
CA PRO A 121 -2.30 13.07 16.60
C PRO A 121 -1.75 13.45 15.23
N ASP A 122 -0.55 14.04 15.23
CA ASP A 122 0.10 14.47 13.99
C ASP A 122 0.23 13.35 12.98
N LYS A 123 0.53 12.14 13.42
CA LYS A 123 0.71 11.04 12.48
C LYS A 123 -0.58 10.69 11.75
N TYR A 124 -1.72 10.90 12.40
CA TYR A 124 -3.00 10.71 11.72
C TYR A 124 -3.13 11.71 10.57
N HIS A 125 -2.84 12.98 10.83
CA HIS A 125 -2.92 14.00 9.81
C HIS A 125 -1.94 13.76 8.67
N LYS A 126 -0.74 13.31 8.99
CA LYS A 126 0.25 12.99 7.97
C LYS A 126 -0.22 11.86 7.06
N ILE A 127 -0.84 10.85 7.62
CA ILE A 127 -1.37 9.73 6.84
C ILE A 127 -2.48 10.23 5.92
N ILE A 128 -3.43 10.98 6.45
CA ILE A 128 -4.55 11.49 5.67
C ILE A 128 -4.05 12.40 4.54
N ASP A 129 -3.09 13.27 4.82
CA ASP A 129 -2.54 14.16 3.80
C ASP A 129 -1.82 13.37 2.72
N ALA A 130 -1.07 12.35 3.09
CA ALA A 130 -0.39 11.51 2.13
C ALA A 130 -1.37 10.74 1.26
N TRP A 131 -2.47 10.25 1.85
CA TRP A 131 -3.51 9.56 1.09
C TRP A 131 -4.22 10.49 0.11
N LYS A 132 -4.50 11.72 0.53
CA LYS A 132 -5.11 12.70 -0.36
C LYS A 132 -4.22 13.01 -1.55
N LEU A 133 -2.93 13.17 -1.29
CA LEU A 133 -1.98 13.43 -2.35
C LEU A 133 -1.89 12.24 -3.30
N LEU A 134 -1.88 11.04 -2.75
CA LEU A 134 -1.88 9.82 -3.55
C LEU A 134 -3.11 9.78 -4.46
N ASP A 135 -4.29 10.04 -3.92
CA ASP A 135 -5.52 10.01 -4.71
C ASP A 135 -5.50 11.03 -5.83
N LEU A 136 -4.88 12.18 -5.60
CA LEU A 136 -4.80 13.21 -6.63
C LEU A 136 -3.86 12.83 -7.77
N LYS A 137 -2.82 12.08 -7.49
CA LYS A 137 -1.76 11.81 -8.45
C LYS A 137 -1.69 10.39 -8.95
N ALA A 138 -2.39 9.47 -8.31
CA ALA A 138 -2.20 8.04 -8.57
C ALA A 138 -2.47 7.67 -10.03
N GLU A 139 -3.56 8.15 -10.58
CA GLU A 139 -3.92 7.78 -11.94
C GLU A 139 -2.87 8.26 -12.93
N LYS A 140 -2.43 9.49 -12.80
CA LYS A 140 -1.40 10.04 -13.65
C LYS A 140 -0.10 9.27 -13.52
N ASN A 141 0.30 8.98 -12.28
CA ASN A 141 1.54 8.24 -12.05
C ASN A 141 1.48 6.85 -12.62
N TYR A 142 0.33 6.17 -12.43
CA TYR A 142 0.17 4.78 -12.82
C TYR A 142 0.22 4.60 -14.33
N TYR A 143 -0.39 5.53 -15.06
CA TYR A 143 -0.45 5.44 -16.52
C TYR A 143 0.65 6.21 -17.23
N LYS A 144 1.60 6.71 -16.49
CA LYS A 144 2.63 7.56 -17.06
C LYS A 144 3.56 6.84 -18.01
N LYS A 145 3.65 5.58 -17.96
CA LYS A 145 4.57 4.82 -18.82
C LYS A 145 4.21 4.85 -20.31
#